data_b2391e05f636dd6a9458614a2d6d6ee4
#
_entry.id   b2391e05f636dd6a9458614a2d6d6ee4
#
_cell.length_a   1.000
_cell.length_b   1.000
_cell.length_c   1.000
_cell.angle_alpha   90.00
_cell.angle_beta   90.00
_cell.angle_gamma   90.00
#
_symmetry.space_group_name_H-M   'P 1'
#
loop_
_entity.id
_entity.type
_entity.pdbx_description
1 polymer ?
#
loop_
_entity_poly.entity_id
_entity_poly.type
_entity_poly.pdbx_seq_one_letter_code
_entity_poly.pdbx_strand_id
1 'polypeptide(L)'
;VRLSLVVMAGIPLFLIIVLVIKPAQRRAWQDVSNKSSNLNAYLHESLDGMKITQAFTREEENAKIYNNLNTKMYKSWMKAQYTSNLVWFSVNNISTWVVGAMYLVGFSLLGPAVQIGTLIAISAYAWRFWQPILQLSNLYNTFINAVAYLERIFEMIDEPVLVDDAPDATELPPIKGDVTFDDVTF
;
A
#
# COMPACT_ATOMS: atom_id res chain seq x y z
N VAL A 1 10.35 30.71 -20.29
CA VAL A 1 11.43 30.43 -19.29
C VAL A 1 11.09 31.01 -17.90
N ARG A 2 10.78 32.32 -17.77
CA ARG A 2 10.53 32.94 -16.44
C ARG A 2 9.32 32.35 -15.72
N LEU A 3 8.22 32.10 -16.43
CA LEU A 3 7.00 31.50 -15.86
C LEU A 3 7.19 30.02 -15.47
N SER A 4 7.98 29.27 -16.24
CA SER A 4 8.30 27.88 -15.87
C SER A 4 9.17 27.78 -14.61
N LEU A 5 10.04 28.78 -14.34
CA LEU A 5 10.80 28.84 -13.09
C LEU A 5 9.88 29.00 -11.86
N VAL A 6 8.80 29.75 -11.98
CA VAL A 6 7.80 29.87 -10.90
C VAL A 6 7.13 28.53 -10.62
N VAL A 7 6.78 27.76 -11.65
CA VAL A 7 6.20 26.42 -11.48
C VAL A 7 7.23 25.47 -10.83
N MET A 8 8.49 25.53 -11.29
CA MET A 8 9.57 24.70 -10.70
C MET A 8 9.88 25.05 -9.26
N ALA A 9 9.70 26.30 -8.82
CA ALA A 9 9.86 26.70 -7.41
C ALA A 9 8.84 26.00 -6.46
N GLY A 10 7.73 25.50 -6.98
CA GLY A 10 6.79 24.69 -6.22
C GLY A 10 7.30 23.29 -5.87
N ILE A 11 8.29 22.75 -6.63
CA ILE A 11 8.83 21.40 -6.40
C ILE A 11 9.49 21.24 -5.04
N PRO A 12 10.42 22.11 -4.61
CA PRO A 12 11.02 22.00 -3.29
C PRO A 12 9.99 22.03 -2.16
N LEU A 13 9.01 22.93 -2.26
CA LEU A 13 7.93 23.01 -1.27
C LEU A 13 7.10 21.73 -1.20
N PHE A 14 6.76 21.16 -2.34
CA PHE A 14 6.09 19.88 -2.45
C PHE A 14 6.91 18.75 -1.81
N LEU A 15 8.20 18.65 -2.13
CA LEU A 15 9.09 17.63 -1.60
C LEU A 15 9.20 17.71 -0.06
N ILE A 16 9.33 18.91 0.51
CA ILE A 16 9.38 19.11 1.96
C ILE A 16 8.11 18.57 2.60
N ILE A 17 6.94 18.92 2.08
CA ILE A 17 5.64 18.47 2.64
C ILE A 17 5.51 16.95 2.55
N VAL A 18 5.86 16.36 1.42
CA VAL A 18 5.82 14.91 1.25
C VAL A 18 6.76 14.21 2.22
N LEU A 19 8.00 14.68 2.34
CA LEU A 19 8.99 14.08 3.25
C LEU A 19 8.57 14.18 4.73
N VAL A 20 7.87 15.25 5.12
CA VAL A 20 7.39 15.44 6.50
C VAL A 20 6.15 14.58 6.80
N ILE A 21 5.19 14.53 5.89
CA ILE A 21 3.90 13.85 6.16
C ILE A 21 3.97 12.35 5.88
N LYS A 22 4.73 11.90 4.88
CA LYS A 22 4.78 10.50 4.44
C LYS A 22 5.17 9.50 5.55
N PRO A 23 6.14 9.78 6.45
CA PRO A 23 6.44 8.89 7.57
C PRO A 23 5.28 8.72 8.54
N ALA A 24 4.54 9.79 8.83
CA ALA A 24 3.36 9.73 9.70
C ALA A 24 2.23 8.92 9.06
N GLN A 25 2.00 9.12 7.78
CA GLN A 25 1.04 8.34 6.99
C GLN A 25 1.39 6.84 7.00
N ARG A 26 2.66 6.50 6.76
CA ARG A 26 3.13 5.11 6.77
C ARG A 26 2.89 4.45 8.12
N ARG A 27 3.24 5.12 9.23
CA ARG A 27 2.99 4.60 10.59
C ARG A 27 1.51 4.39 10.86
N ALA A 28 0.66 5.32 10.43
CA ALA A 28 -0.78 5.20 10.60
C ALA A 28 -1.35 4.00 9.84
N TRP A 29 -0.92 3.75 8.61
CA TRP A 29 -1.33 2.58 7.82
C TRP A 29 -0.79 1.26 8.37
N GLN A 30 0.43 1.25 8.93
CA GLN A 30 0.96 0.07 9.64
C GLN A 30 0.11 -0.28 10.87
N ASP A 31 -0.33 0.72 11.64
CA ASP A 31 -1.23 0.50 12.78
C ASP A 31 -2.59 -0.08 12.35
N VAL A 32 -3.15 0.40 11.23
CA VAL A 32 -4.35 -0.18 10.62
C VAL A 32 -4.12 -1.65 10.24
N SER A 33 -3.02 -1.95 9.55
CA SER A 33 -2.68 -3.31 9.13
C SER A 33 -2.59 -4.26 10.32
N ASN A 34 -1.88 -3.87 11.37
CA ASN A 34 -1.74 -4.68 12.59
C ASN A 34 -3.08 -4.94 13.27
N LYS A 35 -3.93 -3.90 13.40
CA LYS A 35 -5.25 -4.06 14.04
C LYS A 35 -6.23 -4.83 13.17
N SER A 36 -6.15 -4.70 11.86
CA SER A 36 -6.92 -5.52 10.93
C SER A 36 -6.53 -6.99 11.01
N SER A 37 -5.23 -7.29 11.10
CA SER A 37 -4.74 -8.67 11.27
C SER A 37 -5.24 -9.28 12.58
N ASN A 38 -5.20 -8.53 13.69
CA ASN A 38 -5.72 -9.00 14.98
C ASN A 38 -7.24 -9.24 14.93
N LEU A 39 -7.99 -8.37 14.25
CA LEU A 39 -9.43 -8.54 14.08
C LEU A 39 -9.75 -9.78 13.24
N ASN A 40 -9.02 -9.99 12.16
CA ASN A 40 -9.19 -11.15 11.29
C ASN A 40 -8.81 -12.45 12.00
N ALA A 41 -7.71 -12.47 12.76
CA ALA A 41 -7.32 -13.63 13.56
C ALA A 41 -8.41 -14.01 14.57
N TYR A 42 -8.96 -13.02 15.28
CA TYR A 42 -10.09 -13.24 16.21
C TYR A 42 -11.34 -13.76 15.49
N LEU A 43 -11.64 -13.25 14.30
CA LEU A 43 -12.76 -13.75 13.48
C LEU A 43 -12.58 -15.21 13.09
N HIS A 44 -11.39 -15.61 12.62
CA HIS A 44 -11.09 -17.00 12.29
C HIS A 44 -11.24 -17.90 13.53
N GLU A 45 -10.65 -17.53 14.65
CA GLU A 45 -10.76 -18.28 15.91
C GLU A 45 -12.22 -18.40 16.38
N SER A 46 -13.00 -17.32 16.28
CA SER A 46 -14.42 -17.31 16.68
C SER A 46 -15.29 -18.17 15.75
N LEU A 47 -14.98 -18.22 14.47
CA LEU A 47 -15.69 -19.04 13.50
C LEU A 47 -15.35 -20.53 13.68
N ASP A 48 -14.10 -20.86 13.86
CA ASP A 48 -13.65 -22.22 14.12
C ASP A 48 -14.20 -22.76 15.44
N GLY A 49 -14.24 -21.89 16.48
CA GLY A 49 -14.80 -22.18 17.80
C GLY A 49 -16.32 -22.01 17.92
N MET A 50 -17.07 -21.76 16.84
CA MET A 50 -18.49 -21.38 16.91
C MET A 50 -19.35 -22.42 17.65
N LYS A 51 -19.13 -23.70 17.43
CA LYS A 51 -19.87 -24.78 18.12
C LYS A 51 -19.66 -24.74 19.63
N ILE A 52 -18.46 -24.44 20.07
CA ILE A 52 -18.10 -24.32 21.50
C ILE A 52 -18.76 -23.07 22.08
N THR A 53 -18.68 -21.95 21.38
CA THR A 53 -19.31 -20.68 21.77
C THR A 53 -20.81 -20.86 22.00
N GLN A 54 -21.51 -21.52 21.09
CA GLN A 54 -22.94 -21.80 21.19
C GLN A 54 -23.26 -22.79 22.31
N ALA A 55 -22.44 -23.83 22.49
CA ALA A 55 -22.64 -24.81 23.56
C ALA A 55 -22.56 -24.17 24.97
N PHE A 56 -21.73 -23.12 25.12
CA PHE A 56 -21.58 -22.37 26.37
C PHE A 56 -22.40 -21.07 26.43
N THR A 57 -23.20 -20.77 25.42
CA THR A 57 -24.04 -19.55 25.32
C THR A 57 -23.22 -18.27 25.52
N ARG A 58 -22.03 -18.17 24.83
CA ARG A 58 -21.10 -17.02 24.99
C ARG A 58 -21.07 -16.10 23.77
N GLU A 59 -22.12 -16.09 22.95
CA GLU A 59 -22.18 -15.27 21.73
C GLU A 59 -22.13 -13.78 22.04
N GLU A 60 -22.78 -13.34 23.13
CA GLU A 60 -22.78 -11.93 23.53
C GLU A 60 -21.38 -11.47 23.96
N GLU A 61 -20.63 -12.31 24.65
CA GLU A 61 -19.25 -12.00 25.06
C GLU A 61 -18.31 -11.90 23.86
N ASN A 62 -18.43 -12.86 22.93
CA ASN A 62 -17.67 -12.83 21.67
C ASN A 62 -18.00 -11.57 20.85
N ALA A 63 -19.27 -11.17 20.79
CA ALA A 63 -19.69 -9.94 20.13
C ALA A 63 -19.10 -8.68 20.79
N LYS A 64 -18.99 -8.63 22.13
CA LYS A 64 -18.34 -7.53 22.84
C LYS A 64 -16.86 -7.43 22.52
N ILE A 65 -16.15 -8.55 22.49
CA ILE A 65 -14.72 -8.59 22.15
C ILE A 65 -14.52 -8.13 20.71
N TYR A 66 -15.30 -8.67 19.77
CA TYR A 66 -15.27 -8.26 18.37
C TYR A 66 -15.50 -6.75 18.21
N ASN A 67 -16.54 -6.20 18.83
CA ASN A 67 -16.86 -4.78 18.78
C ASN A 67 -15.74 -3.90 19.33
N ASN A 68 -15.05 -4.35 20.39
CA ASN A 68 -13.89 -3.64 20.93
C ASN A 68 -12.72 -3.63 19.94
N LEU A 69 -12.39 -4.77 19.33
CA LEU A 69 -11.34 -4.89 18.31
C LEU A 69 -11.68 -4.06 17.07
N ASN A 70 -12.91 -4.14 16.59
CA ASN A 70 -13.40 -3.38 15.45
C ASN A 70 -13.35 -1.86 15.72
N THR A 71 -13.74 -1.43 16.92
CA THR A 71 -13.66 -0.02 17.30
C THR A 71 -12.21 0.48 17.33
N LYS A 72 -11.26 -0.32 17.80
CA LYS A 72 -9.83 0.01 17.77
C LYS A 72 -9.31 0.10 16.33
N MET A 73 -9.68 -0.84 15.47
CA MET A 73 -9.32 -0.83 14.05
C MET A 73 -9.91 0.40 13.36
N TYR A 74 -11.20 0.70 13.57
CA TYR A 74 -11.87 1.86 13.02
C TYR A 74 -11.20 3.19 13.39
N LYS A 75 -10.83 3.37 14.68
CA LYS A 75 -10.11 4.58 15.13
C LYS A 75 -8.77 4.74 14.43
N SER A 76 -8.03 3.65 14.23
CA SER A 76 -6.76 3.68 13.52
C SER A 76 -6.96 3.97 12.03
N TRP A 77 -7.98 3.39 11.43
CA TRP A 77 -8.35 3.65 10.04
C TRP A 77 -8.72 5.12 9.82
N MET A 78 -9.52 5.70 10.70
CA MET A 78 -9.85 7.13 10.66
C MET A 78 -8.59 8.00 10.75
N LYS A 79 -7.66 7.68 11.66
CA LYS A 79 -6.38 8.40 11.78
C LYS A 79 -5.55 8.29 10.49
N ALA A 80 -5.45 7.10 9.91
CA ALA A 80 -4.74 6.89 8.65
C ALA A 80 -5.39 7.66 7.51
N GLN A 81 -6.72 7.68 7.45
CA GLN A 81 -7.48 8.42 6.44
C GLN A 81 -7.28 9.94 6.57
N TYR A 82 -7.32 10.49 7.80
CA TYR A 82 -7.01 11.91 8.04
C TYR A 82 -5.59 12.26 7.58
N THR A 83 -4.61 11.43 7.91
CA THR A 83 -3.22 11.66 7.50
C THR A 83 -3.08 11.61 5.97
N SER A 84 -3.77 10.69 5.31
CA SER A 84 -3.78 10.58 3.85
C SER A 84 -4.45 11.79 3.20
N ASN A 85 -5.57 12.25 3.76
CA ASN A 85 -6.28 13.43 3.27
C ASN A 85 -5.43 14.71 3.43
N LEU A 86 -4.65 14.83 4.50
CA LEU A 86 -3.72 15.95 4.67
C LEU A 86 -2.68 16.02 3.55
N VAL A 87 -2.13 14.88 3.11
CA VAL A 87 -1.21 14.84 1.96
C VAL A 87 -1.91 15.35 0.71
N TRP A 88 -3.08 14.79 0.39
CA TRP A 88 -3.81 15.14 -0.81
C TRP A 88 -4.22 16.62 -0.82
N PHE A 89 -4.75 17.11 0.30
CA PHE A 89 -5.13 18.52 0.47
C PHE A 89 -3.93 19.45 0.32
N SER A 90 -2.78 19.12 0.93
CA SER A 90 -1.56 19.92 0.84
C SER A 90 -1.04 20.02 -0.59
N VAL A 91 -1.01 18.89 -1.31
CA VAL A 91 -0.58 18.84 -2.72
C VAL A 91 -1.47 19.71 -3.62
N ASN A 92 -2.79 19.58 -3.48
CA ASN A 92 -3.72 20.39 -4.27
C ASN A 92 -3.60 21.89 -3.98
N ASN A 93 -3.46 22.26 -2.70
CA ASN A 93 -3.27 23.66 -2.34
C ASN A 93 -1.97 24.24 -2.89
N ILE A 94 -0.85 23.52 -2.78
CA ILE A 94 0.42 23.97 -3.36
C ILE A 94 0.28 24.18 -4.87
N SER A 95 -0.31 23.22 -5.57
CA SER A 95 -0.54 23.34 -7.01
C SER A 95 -1.35 24.57 -7.36
N THR A 96 -2.43 24.85 -6.60
CA THR A 96 -3.26 26.03 -6.76
C THR A 96 -2.49 27.32 -6.50
N TRP A 97 -1.71 27.38 -5.42
CA TRP A 97 -0.89 28.55 -5.08
C TRP A 97 0.21 28.81 -6.11
N VAL A 98 0.86 27.76 -6.63
CA VAL A 98 1.89 27.87 -7.68
C VAL A 98 1.27 28.41 -8.96
N VAL A 99 0.11 27.92 -9.36
CA VAL A 99 -0.61 28.45 -10.53
C VAL A 99 -1.06 29.89 -10.29
N GLY A 100 -1.59 30.21 -9.10
CA GLY A 100 -1.94 31.60 -8.73
C GLY A 100 -0.75 32.55 -8.78
N ALA A 101 0.38 32.14 -8.22
CA ALA A 101 1.63 32.92 -8.29
C ALA A 101 2.12 33.11 -9.74
N MET A 102 1.97 32.09 -10.58
CA MET A 102 2.30 32.18 -12.01
C MET A 102 1.44 33.22 -12.72
N TYR A 103 0.14 33.29 -12.44
CA TYR A 103 -0.73 34.32 -13.00
C TYR A 103 -0.37 35.73 -12.49
N LEU A 104 -0.09 35.88 -11.18
CA LEU A 104 0.33 37.15 -10.62
C LEU A 104 1.64 37.66 -11.23
N VAL A 105 2.65 36.80 -11.36
CA VAL A 105 3.93 37.11 -11.99
C VAL A 105 3.75 37.41 -13.48
N GLY A 106 2.93 36.61 -14.16
CA GLY A 106 2.62 36.81 -15.58
C GLY A 106 1.98 38.15 -15.84
N PHE A 107 1.03 38.57 -15.01
CA PHE A 107 0.31 39.84 -15.16
C PHE A 107 1.14 41.04 -14.70
N SER A 108 1.82 40.94 -13.55
CA SER A 108 2.52 42.08 -12.95
C SER A 108 3.90 42.38 -13.55
N LEU A 109 4.68 41.35 -13.87
CA LEU A 109 6.07 41.51 -14.32
C LEU A 109 6.22 41.46 -15.84
N LEU A 110 5.34 40.80 -16.55
CA LEU A 110 5.45 40.63 -18.00
C LEU A 110 4.42 41.46 -18.77
N GLY A 111 3.38 41.97 -18.08
CA GLY A 111 2.41 42.93 -18.61
C GLY A 111 1.81 42.48 -19.95
N PRO A 112 1.58 43.44 -20.90
CA PRO A 112 0.96 43.14 -22.20
C PRO A 112 1.82 42.27 -23.13
N ALA A 113 3.06 41.97 -22.77
CA ALA A 113 3.93 41.08 -23.55
C ALA A 113 3.55 39.59 -23.47
N VAL A 114 2.69 39.21 -22.51
CA VAL A 114 2.22 37.84 -22.34
C VAL A 114 0.78 37.71 -22.84
N GLN A 115 0.59 36.90 -23.87
CA GLN A 115 -0.73 36.58 -24.35
C GLN A 115 -1.48 35.70 -23.33
N ILE A 116 -2.74 35.96 -23.11
CA ILE A 116 -3.61 35.19 -22.20
C ILE A 116 -3.58 33.69 -22.53
N GLY A 117 -3.57 33.35 -23.83
CA GLY A 117 -3.43 31.95 -24.27
C GLY A 117 -2.16 31.26 -23.78
N THR A 118 -1.06 32.00 -23.66
CA THR A 118 0.21 31.45 -23.09
C THR A 118 0.05 31.12 -21.61
N LEU A 119 -0.64 31.96 -20.82
CA LEU A 119 -0.89 31.72 -19.41
C LEU A 119 -1.79 30.46 -19.22
N ILE A 120 -2.84 30.35 -20.03
CA ILE A 120 -3.72 29.16 -20.01
C ILE A 120 -2.94 27.90 -20.37
N ALA A 121 -2.12 27.94 -21.42
CA ALA A 121 -1.31 26.80 -21.84
C ALA A 121 -0.33 26.36 -20.73
N ILE A 122 0.38 27.31 -20.10
CA ILE A 122 1.34 27.00 -19.03
C ILE A 122 0.62 26.45 -17.80
N SER A 123 -0.55 26.95 -17.44
CA SER A 123 -1.33 26.40 -16.33
C SER A 123 -1.78 24.96 -16.59
N ALA A 124 -2.20 24.64 -17.82
CA ALA A 124 -2.52 23.27 -18.21
C ALA A 124 -1.30 22.33 -18.15
N TYR A 125 -0.13 22.81 -18.57
CA TYR A 125 1.13 22.06 -18.44
C TYR A 125 1.57 21.92 -16.97
N ALA A 126 1.37 22.92 -16.13
CA ALA A 126 1.66 22.84 -14.71
C ALA A 126 0.86 21.71 -14.04
N TRP A 127 -0.43 21.58 -14.32
CA TRP A 127 -1.25 20.46 -13.82
C TRP A 127 -0.77 19.10 -14.33
N ARG A 128 -0.41 18.99 -15.61
CA ARG A 128 0.14 17.75 -16.19
C ARG A 128 1.50 17.39 -15.63
N PHE A 129 2.27 18.35 -15.16
CA PHE A 129 3.59 18.13 -14.57
C PHE A 129 3.52 17.44 -13.20
N TRP A 130 2.47 17.72 -12.40
CA TRP A 130 2.31 17.12 -11.07
C TRP A 130 1.88 15.66 -11.12
N GLN A 131 1.15 15.24 -12.12
CA GLN A 131 0.64 13.88 -12.26
C GLN A 131 1.76 12.81 -12.30
N PRO A 132 2.80 12.92 -13.12
CA PRO A 132 3.90 11.95 -13.14
C PRO A 132 4.64 11.85 -11.80
N ILE A 133 4.77 12.95 -11.05
CA ILE A 133 5.45 12.96 -9.76
C ILE A 133 4.68 12.12 -8.74
N LEU A 134 3.36 12.24 -8.71
CA LEU A 134 2.50 11.41 -7.87
C LEU A 134 2.53 9.93 -8.29
N GLN A 135 2.52 9.67 -9.58
CA GLN A 135 2.60 8.31 -10.14
C GLN A 135 3.94 7.64 -9.84
N LEU A 136 5.06 8.38 -9.86
CA LEU A 136 6.38 7.85 -9.56
C LEU A 136 6.46 7.26 -8.13
N SER A 137 5.79 7.90 -7.18
CA SER A 137 5.70 7.38 -5.81
C SER A 137 4.94 6.05 -5.72
N ASN A 138 3.90 5.87 -6.54
CA ASN A 138 3.14 4.62 -6.59
C ASN A 138 3.92 3.52 -7.33
N LEU A 139 4.61 3.88 -8.41
CA LEU A 139 5.48 2.96 -9.17
C LEU A 139 6.59 2.40 -8.29
N TYR A 140 7.20 3.21 -7.43
CA TYR A 140 8.23 2.74 -6.51
C TYR A 140 7.70 1.66 -5.55
N ASN A 141 6.53 1.85 -4.97
CA ASN A 141 5.92 0.84 -4.10
C ASN A 141 5.56 -0.44 -4.87
N THR A 142 5.02 -0.29 -6.08
CA THR A 142 4.71 -1.43 -6.96
C THR A 142 5.97 -2.20 -7.33
N PHE A 143 7.08 -1.49 -7.61
CA PHE A 143 8.36 -2.12 -7.92
C PHE A 143 8.91 -2.92 -6.74
N ILE A 144 8.91 -2.36 -5.53
CA ILE A 144 9.36 -3.10 -4.33
C ILE A 144 8.52 -4.36 -4.11
N ASN A 145 7.20 -4.26 -4.24
CA ASN A 145 6.33 -5.42 -4.10
C ASN A 145 6.60 -6.47 -5.18
N ALA A 146 6.83 -6.03 -6.44
CA ALA A 146 7.16 -6.93 -7.53
C ALA A 146 8.49 -7.67 -7.28
N VAL A 147 9.52 -6.99 -6.75
CA VAL A 147 10.79 -7.63 -6.36
C VAL A 147 10.55 -8.68 -5.27
N ALA A 148 9.77 -8.35 -4.23
CA ALA A 148 9.46 -9.31 -3.17
C ALA A 148 8.68 -10.54 -3.67
N TYR A 149 7.80 -10.38 -4.66
CA TYR A 149 7.13 -11.51 -5.30
C TYR A 149 8.09 -12.34 -6.15
N LEU A 150 9.01 -11.71 -6.87
CA LEU A 150 10.04 -12.41 -7.63
C LEU A 150 10.96 -13.22 -6.71
N GLU A 151 11.41 -12.67 -5.58
CA GLU A 151 12.20 -13.39 -4.58
C GLU A 151 11.49 -14.67 -4.14
N ARG A 152 10.20 -14.60 -3.79
CA ARG A 152 9.42 -15.79 -3.39
C ARG A 152 9.28 -16.83 -4.51
N ILE A 153 9.15 -16.36 -5.77
CA ILE A 153 9.07 -17.27 -6.91
C ILE A 153 10.42 -17.99 -7.10
N PHE A 154 11.54 -17.28 -6.98
CA PHE A 154 12.86 -17.88 -7.08
C PHE A 154 13.16 -18.81 -5.90
N GLU A 155 12.81 -18.42 -4.67
CA GLU A 155 12.90 -19.33 -3.51
C GLU A 155 12.17 -20.66 -3.76
N MET A 156 10.97 -20.59 -4.37
CA MET A 156 10.21 -21.82 -4.69
C MET A 156 10.83 -22.62 -5.84
N ILE A 157 11.42 -21.96 -6.84
CA ILE A 157 12.09 -22.62 -7.97
C ILE A 157 13.42 -23.27 -7.53
N ASP A 158 14.14 -22.58 -6.65
CA ASP A 158 15.45 -23.00 -6.15
C ASP A 158 15.33 -23.93 -4.94
N GLU A 159 14.11 -24.25 -4.47
CA GLU A 159 13.88 -25.19 -3.38
C GLU A 159 14.48 -26.56 -3.75
N PRO A 160 15.43 -27.05 -2.96
CA PRO A 160 16.06 -28.34 -3.25
C PRO A 160 15.04 -29.47 -3.14
N VAL A 161 15.11 -30.39 -4.09
CA VAL A 161 14.29 -31.61 -4.04
C VAL A 161 14.71 -32.42 -2.84
N LEU A 162 13.88 -32.43 -1.77
CA LEU A 162 14.18 -33.18 -0.53
C LEU A 162 14.05 -34.69 -0.70
N VAL A 163 13.22 -35.13 -1.62
CA VAL A 163 13.00 -36.53 -1.93
C VAL A 163 13.28 -36.71 -3.41
N ASP A 164 14.46 -37.26 -3.72
CA ASP A 164 14.89 -37.57 -5.08
C ASP A 164 14.97 -39.11 -5.22
N ASP A 165 14.85 -39.56 -6.45
CA ASP A 165 15.00 -40.98 -6.73
C ASP A 165 16.43 -41.46 -6.42
N ALA A 166 16.55 -42.62 -5.80
CA ALA A 166 17.87 -43.22 -5.57
C ALA A 166 18.56 -43.50 -6.93
N PRO A 167 19.91 -43.41 -6.99
CA PRO A 167 20.64 -43.65 -8.25
C PRO A 167 20.38 -45.00 -8.91
N ASP A 168 19.88 -45.94 -8.14
CA ASP A 168 19.51 -47.31 -8.53
C ASP A 168 18.01 -47.57 -8.51
N ALA A 169 17.18 -46.50 -8.49
CA ALA A 169 15.74 -46.62 -8.53
C ALA A 169 15.27 -47.33 -9.80
N THR A 170 14.39 -48.29 -9.63
CA THR A 170 13.77 -49.05 -10.72
C THR A 170 12.29 -48.81 -10.80
N GLU A 171 11.71 -48.91 -11.98
CA GLU A 171 10.24 -48.77 -12.14
C GLU A 171 9.54 -49.84 -11.29
N LEU A 172 8.51 -49.39 -10.55
CA LEU A 172 7.66 -50.30 -9.76
C LEU A 172 6.93 -51.28 -10.67
N PRO A 173 6.95 -52.58 -10.34
CA PRO A 173 6.17 -53.57 -11.05
C PRO A 173 4.68 -53.31 -10.84
N PRO A 174 3.74 -53.92 -11.64
CA PRO A 174 2.33 -53.77 -11.46
C PRO A 174 1.91 -54.04 -10.01
N ILE A 175 1.42 -53.01 -9.31
CA ILE A 175 1.05 -53.04 -7.89
C ILE A 175 -0.20 -53.89 -7.71
N LYS A 176 -0.16 -54.92 -6.83
CA LYS A 176 -1.34 -55.71 -6.44
C LYS A 176 -2.14 -55.15 -5.28
N GLY A 177 -1.63 -54.05 -4.67
CA GLY A 177 -2.32 -53.35 -3.59
C GLY A 177 -1.98 -53.86 -2.17
N ASP A 178 -1.04 -54.79 -2.04
CA ASP A 178 -0.59 -55.25 -0.73
C ASP A 178 0.38 -54.23 -0.13
N VAL A 179 0.12 -53.77 1.10
CA VAL A 179 0.98 -52.81 1.85
C VAL A 179 1.35 -53.47 3.17
N THR A 180 2.65 -53.63 3.40
CA THR A 180 3.21 -54.14 4.66
C THR A 180 4.10 -53.08 5.33
N PHE A 181 3.86 -52.83 6.59
CA PHE A 181 4.74 -52.02 7.42
C PHE A 181 5.57 -52.94 8.29
N ASP A 182 6.91 -52.90 8.14
CA ASP A 182 7.82 -53.71 8.90
C ASP A 182 8.84 -52.76 9.58
N ASP A 183 8.80 -52.72 10.91
CA ASP A 183 9.69 -51.95 11.79
C ASP A 183 9.86 -50.46 11.39
N VAL A 184 8.74 -49.79 11.10
CA VAL A 184 8.72 -48.37 10.69
C VAL A 184 8.67 -47.48 11.93
N THR A 185 9.71 -46.64 12.10
CA THR A 185 9.79 -45.62 13.15
C THR A 185 9.76 -44.22 12.49
N PHE A 186 8.96 -43.27 13.04
CA PHE A 186 8.93 -41.88 12.58
C PHE A 186 9.65 -40.97 13.54
#